data_cc9f5b84d9648b64fa2330badcb4faf9
#
_entry.id   cc9f5b84d9648b64fa2330badcb4faf9
#
_cell.length_a   1.000
_cell.length_b   1.000
_cell.length_c   1.000
_cell.angle_alpha   90.00
_cell.angle_beta   90.00
_cell.angle_gamma   90.00
#
_symmetry.space_group_name_H-M   'P 1'
#
loop_
_entity.id
_entity.type
_entity.pdbx_description
1 polymer ?
#
loop_
_entity_poly.entity_id
_entity_poly.type
_entity_poly.pdbx_seq_one_letter_code
_entity_poly.pdbx_strand_id
1 'polypeptide(L)'
;MEEFIVHVIESPKPMEILEGRQEGVTLYSALEDAGIRVEVYSVVDEETLFRAFEMMSGCHYEYDEKEEPFPILHISAHGNKDGSELTSGDFFSWKRLGDILVPFNEASGDVLVVGMSTCFGFQGLRMARRVSGSPFYGLVGPKGEVL
;
A
#
# COMPACT_ATOMS: atom_id res chain seq x y z
N MET A 1 -7.32 3.83 -23.18
CA MET A 1 -6.60 2.84 -22.35
C MET A 1 -6.67 3.40 -20.93
N GLU A 2 -7.21 2.64 -20.00
CA GLU A 2 -7.25 3.06 -18.62
C GLU A 2 -5.82 3.16 -18.10
N GLU A 3 -5.43 4.34 -17.63
CA GLU A 3 -4.13 4.53 -17.01
C GLU A 3 -4.19 4.02 -15.57
N PHE A 4 -3.13 3.33 -15.16
CA PHE A 4 -2.94 2.92 -13.77
C PHE A 4 -1.93 3.85 -13.10
N ILE A 5 -2.13 4.09 -11.82
CA ILE A 5 -1.10 4.64 -10.96
C ILE A 5 -0.82 3.64 -9.84
N VAL A 6 0.46 3.30 -9.66
CA VAL A 6 0.90 2.42 -8.59
C VAL A 6 1.51 3.25 -7.48
N HIS A 7 0.90 3.21 -6.31
CA HIS A 7 1.45 3.78 -5.09
C HIS A 7 2.14 2.68 -4.31
N VAL A 8 3.41 2.84 -4.02
CA VAL A 8 4.20 1.88 -3.23
C VAL A 8 4.48 2.49 -1.86
N ILE A 9 3.94 1.86 -0.81
CA ILE A 9 4.36 2.13 0.56
C ILE A 9 5.44 1.11 0.91
N GLU A 10 6.62 1.59 1.25
CA GLU A 10 7.75 0.75 1.63
C GLU A 10 8.20 1.07 3.05
N SER A 11 8.24 0.05 3.89
CA SER A 11 8.70 0.15 5.28
C SER A 11 9.63 -1.02 5.61
N PRO A 12 10.91 -0.93 5.19
CA PRO A 12 11.89 -1.98 5.40
C PRO A 12 12.41 -1.98 6.83
N LYS A 13 13.03 -3.07 7.26
CA LYS A 13 13.80 -3.09 8.50
C LYS A 13 15.02 -2.18 8.40
N PRO A 14 15.53 -1.61 9.53
CA PRO A 14 16.71 -0.76 9.51
C PRO A 14 17.94 -1.39 8.84
N MET A 15 18.16 -2.68 9.03
CA MET A 15 19.26 -3.39 8.39
C MET A 15 19.10 -3.52 6.87
N GLU A 16 17.89 -3.67 6.39
CA GLU A 16 17.62 -3.72 4.94
C GLU A 16 17.89 -2.37 4.27
N ILE A 17 17.63 -1.27 4.96
CA ILE A 17 18.00 0.07 4.49
C ILE A 17 19.52 0.18 4.36
N LEU A 18 20.26 -0.24 5.38
CA LEU A 18 21.72 -0.21 5.38
C LEU A 18 22.31 -1.08 4.27
N GLU A 19 21.71 -2.24 4.01
CA GLU A 19 22.18 -3.20 3.00
C GLU A 19 21.66 -2.87 1.58
N GLY A 20 20.85 -1.82 1.42
CA GLY A 20 20.27 -1.43 0.12
C GLY A 20 19.23 -2.42 -0.41
N ARG A 21 18.63 -3.25 0.45
CA ARG A 21 17.59 -4.22 0.09
C ARG A 21 16.21 -3.59 0.23
N GLN A 22 15.87 -2.72 -0.71
CA GLN A 22 14.59 -2.01 -0.75
C GLN A 22 13.83 -2.40 -2.01
N GLU A 23 12.67 -3.01 -1.84
CA GLU A 23 11.81 -3.46 -2.95
C GLU A 23 11.28 -2.28 -3.79
N GLY A 24 10.99 -1.16 -3.16
CA GLY A 24 10.42 0.01 -3.82
C GLY A 24 11.27 0.55 -4.97
N VAL A 25 12.60 0.51 -4.84
CA VAL A 25 13.53 0.94 -5.90
C VAL A 25 13.42 0.02 -7.13
N THR A 26 13.34 -1.28 -6.89
CA THR A 26 13.20 -2.28 -7.96
C THR A 26 11.85 -2.16 -8.67
N LEU A 27 10.78 -2.03 -7.90
CA LEU A 27 9.43 -1.82 -8.43
C LEU A 27 9.33 -0.52 -9.23
N TYR A 28 9.90 0.57 -8.72
CA TYR A 28 9.93 1.85 -9.43
C TYR A 28 10.53 1.70 -10.81
N SER A 29 11.75 1.15 -10.90
CA SER A 29 12.44 0.99 -12.18
C SER A 29 11.68 0.08 -13.15
N ALA A 30 11.15 -1.04 -12.66
CA ALA A 30 10.43 -2.00 -13.51
C ALA A 30 9.12 -1.42 -14.04
N LEU A 31 8.37 -0.68 -13.24
CA LEU A 31 7.09 -0.09 -13.63
C LEU A 31 7.30 1.12 -14.56
N GLU A 32 8.31 1.95 -14.28
CA GLU A 32 8.68 3.07 -15.13
C GLU A 32 9.11 2.59 -16.53
N ASP A 33 9.95 1.54 -16.59
CA ASP A 33 10.36 0.92 -17.85
C ASP A 33 9.16 0.34 -18.64
N ALA A 34 8.12 -0.10 -17.95
CA ALA A 34 6.87 -0.56 -18.56
C ALA A 34 5.92 0.57 -18.96
N GLY A 35 6.28 1.83 -18.70
CA GLY A 35 5.43 3.01 -18.97
C GLY A 35 4.27 3.16 -17.98
N ILE A 36 4.36 2.54 -16.80
CA ILE A 36 3.34 2.63 -15.75
C ILE A 36 3.78 3.71 -14.74
N ARG A 37 2.88 4.64 -14.46
CA ARG A 37 3.13 5.66 -13.45
C ARG A 37 3.25 5.03 -12.06
N VAL A 38 4.31 5.37 -11.35
CA VAL A 38 4.61 4.84 -10.01
C VAL A 38 5.09 5.95 -9.09
N GLU A 39 4.60 5.93 -7.86
CA GLU A 39 5.01 6.82 -6.77
C GLU A 39 5.44 5.96 -5.58
N VAL A 40 6.62 6.20 -5.03
CA VAL A 40 7.16 5.44 -3.89
C VAL A 40 7.24 6.31 -2.65
N TYR A 41 6.70 5.81 -1.55
CA TYR A 41 6.67 6.46 -0.24
C TYR A 41 7.45 5.61 0.77
N SER A 42 8.57 6.13 1.24
CA SER A 42 9.35 5.51 2.33
C SER A 42 8.72 5.88 3.67
N VAL A 43 8.14 4.90 4.32
CA VAL A 43 7.41 5.06 5.59
C VAL A 43 8.18 4.39 6.69
N VAL A 44 8.43 5.09 7.78
CA VAL A 44 9.22 4.58 8.91
C VAL A 44 8.40 4.36 10.18
N ASP A 45 7.35 5.14 10.37
CA ASP A 45 6.52 5.15 11.57
C ASP A 45 5.05 5.52 11.25
N GLU A 46 4.22 5.57 12.27
CA GLU A 46 2.80 5.91 12.14
C GLU A 46 2.58 7.30 11.52
N GLU A 47 3.35 8.29 11.93
CA GLU A 47 3.21 9.66 11.41
C GLU A 47 3.49 9.71 9.91
N THR A 48 4.58 9.11 9.47
CA THR A 48 4.95 9.07 8.05
C THR A 48 3.97 8.22 7.23
N LEU A 49 3.37 7.17 7.81
CA LEU A 49 2.32 6.39 7.16
C LEU A 49 1.09 7.24 6.87
N PHE A 50 0.58 7.98 7.85
CA PHE A 50 -0.56 8.87 7.66
C PHE A 50 -0.25 9.97 6.64
N ARG A 51 0.94 10.53 6.71
CA ARG A 51 1.38 11.55 5.76
C ARG A 51 1.45 11.02 4.33
N ALA A 52 1.90 9.79 4.14
CA ALA A 52 1.92 9.15 2.82
C ALA A 52 0.50 9.02 2.24
N PHE A 53 -0.49 8.62 3.03
CA PHE A 53 -1.89 8.57 2.59
C PHE A 53 -2.45 9.95 2.22
N GLU A 54 -2.10 11.00 2.96
CA GLU A 54 -2.49 12.38 2.60
C GLU A 54 -1.89 12.78 1.26
N MET A 55 -0.61 12.48 1.02
CA MET A 55 0.07 12.75 -0.25
C MET A 55 -0.55 11.97 -1.41
N MET A 56 -0.87 10.70 -1.22
CA MET A 56 -1.56 9.88 -2.24
C MET A 56 -2.93 10.46 -2.58
N SER A 57 -3.70 10.88 -1.59
CA SER A 57 -5.01 11.52 -1.80
C SER A 57 -4.88 12.83 -2.57
N GLY A 58 -3.82 13.61 -2.33
CA GLY A 58 -3.53 14.85 -3.06
C GLY A 58 -3.26 14.62 -4.56
N CYS A 59 -2.66 13.51 -4.92
CA CYS A 59 -2.39 13.16 -6.32
C CYS A 59 -3.67 12.99 -7.16
N HIS A 60 -4.79 12.64 -6.52
CA HIS A 60 -6.09 12.47 -7.22
C HIS A 60 -6.73 13.81 -7.62
N TYR A 61 -6.42 14.91 -6.94
CA TYR A 61 -6.98 16.25 -7.25
C TYR A 61 -6.36 16.93 -8.48
N GLU A 62 -5.27 16.40 -9.02
CA GLU A 62 -4.58 16.95 -10.19
C GLU A 62 -5.19 16.50 -11.53
N TYR A 63 -6.13 15.57 -11.49
CA TYR A 63 -6.79 15.00 -12.67
C TYR A 63 -8.23 15.50 -12.82
N ASP A 64 -8.64 15.70 -14.07
CA ASP A 64 -10.06 15.89 -14.38
C ASP A 64 -10.82 14.57 -14.07
N GLU A 65 -12.01 14.63 -13.47
CA GLU A 65 -12.80 13.45 -13.02
C GLU A 65 -12.98 12.35 -14.08
N LYS A 66 -12.73 12.67 -15.36
CA LYS A 66 -12.83 11.74 -16.47
C LYS A 66 -11.52 11.01 -16.84
N GLU A 67 -10.40 11.42 -16.25
CA GLU A 67 -9.06 10.92 -16.58
C GLU A 67 -8.30 10.40 -15.35
N GLU A 68 -9.00 10.20 -14.25
CA GLU A 68 -8.38 9.75 -13.02
C GLU A 68 -7.85 8.31 -13.18
N PRO A 69 -6.52 8.08 -12.98
CA PRO A 69 -5.94 6.76 -13.16
C PRO A 69 -6.43 5.79 -12.10
N PHE A 70 -6.51 4.52 -12.46
CA PHE A 70 -6.90 3.44 -11.55
C PHE A 70 -5.84 3.26 -10.45
N PRO A 71 -6.17 3.41 -9.15
CA PRO A 71 -5.17 3.31 -8.10
C PRO A 71 -4.89 1.86 -7.74
N ILE A 72 -3.61 1.52 -7.70
CA ILE A 72 -3.09 0.28 -7.14
C ILE A 72 -2.18 0.66 -5.97
N LEU A 73 -2.46 0.15 -4.79
CA LEU A 73 -1.60 0.34 -3.62
C LEU A 73 -0.80 -0.93 -3.36
N HIS A 74 0.51 -0.84 -3.44
CA HIS A 74 1.41 -1.91 -3.05
C HIS A 74 2.06 -1.61 -1.71
N ILE A 75 1.90 -2.51 -0.74
CA ILE A 75 2.49 -2.38 0.60
C ILE A 75 3.63 -3.39 0.75
N SER A 76 4.85 -2.87 0.87
CA SER A 76 6.06 -3.62 1.14
C SER A 76 6.53 -3.33 2.57
N ALA A 77 6.27 -4.26 3.48
CA ALA A 77 6.61 -4.15 4.89
C ALA A 77 6.76 -5.54 5.51
N HIS A 78 7.34 -5.60 6.70
CA HIS A 78 7.34 -6.84 7.48
C HIS A 78 5.98 -7.04 8.16
N GLY A 79 5.70 -8.27 8.57
CA GLY A 79 4.44 -8.58 9.23
C GLY A 79 4.33 -10.02 9.68
N ASN A 80 3.18 -10.31 10.23
CA ASN A 80 2.78 -11.65 10.67
C ASN A 80 1.30 -11.87 10.36
N LYS A 81 0.72 -12.95 10.87
CA LYS A 81 -0.70 -13.27 10.68
C LYS A 81 -1.67 -12.21 11.24
N ASP A 82 -1.23 -11.33 12.12
CA ASP A 82 -2.08 -10.36 12.84
C ASP A 82 -1.99 -8.94 12.26
N GLY A 83 -0.97 -8.65 11.46
CA GLY A 83 -0.80 -7.33 10.87
C GLY A 83 0.58 -7.07 10.28
N SER A 84 0.87 -5.79 10.08
CA SER A 84 2.08 -5.29 9.44
C SER A 84 2.90 -4.43 10.42
N GLU A 85 4.22 -4.49 10.31
CA GLU A 85 5.19 -3.77 11.14
C GLU A 85 5.97 -2.77 10.30
N LEU A 86 6.07 -1.55 10.80
CA LEU A 86 6.86 -0.48 10.18
C LEU A 86 8.32 -0.51 10.66
N THR A 87 9.16 0.27 9.99
CA THR A 87 10.60 0.38 10.29
C THR A 87 10.90 0.71 11.75
N SER A 88 10.07 1.56 12.37
CA SER A 88 10.17 1.94 13.79
C SER A 88 9.82 0.82 14.78
N GLY A 89 9.18 -0.24 14.30
CA GLY A 89 8.54 -1.25 15.14
C GLY A 89 7.07 -0.99 15.44
N ASP A 90 6.51 0.14 14.98
CA ASP A 90 5.07 0.39 15.08
C ASP A 90 4.31 -0.71 14.33
N PHE A 91 3.34 -1.31 15.02
CA PHE A 91 2.57 -2.43 14.51
C PHE A 91 1.12 -2.02 14.20
N PHE A 92 0.68 -2.36 12.99
CA PHE A 92 -0.69 -2.13 12.53
C PHE A 92 -1.42 -3.45 12.38
N SER A 93 -2.41 -3.70 13.24
CA SER A 93 -3.32 -4.83 13.03
C SER A 93 -4.04 -4.69 11.69
N TRP A 94 -4.49 -5.80 11.11
CA TRP A 94 -5.27 -5.76 9.88
C TRP A 94 -6.51 -4.87 10.02
N LYS A 95 -7.16 -4.90 11.20
CA LYS A 95 -8.30 -4.00 11.47
C LYS A 95 -7.91 -2.54 11.37
N ARG A 96 -6.83 -2.13 12.02
CA ARG A 96 -6.37 -0.74 12.03
C ARG A 96 -5.95 -0.26 10.65
N LEU A 97 -5.26 -1.11 9.89
CA LEU A 97 -4.89 -0.81 8.52
C LEU A 97 -6.14 -0.66 7.64
N GLY A 98 -7.13 -1.52 7.83
CA GLY A 98 -8.42 -1.41 7.14
C GLY A 98 -9.15 -0.10 7.45
N ASP A 99 -9.09 0.37 8.70
CA ASP A 99 -9.67 1.67 9.10
C ASP A 99 -9.05 2.85 8.33
N ILE A 100 -7.76 2.76 8.03
CA ILE A 100 -7.02 3.74 7.24
C ILE A 100 -7.40 3.63 5.75
N LEU A 101 -7.54 2.41 5.24
CA LEU A 101 -7.80 2.17 3.81
C LEU A 101 -9.23 2.50 3.38
N VAL A 102 -10.23 2.38 4.27
CA VAL A 102 -11.62 2.64 3.92
C VAL A 102 -11.83 4.03 3.30
N PRO A 103 -11.44 5.14 3.95
CA PRO A 103 -11.64 6.46 3.36
C PRO A 103 -10.82 6.65 2.07
N PHE A 104 -9.67 6.03 1.95
CA PHE A 104 -8.86 6.08 0.74
C PHE A 104 -9.54 5.33 -0.42
N ASN A 105 -10.10 4.15 -0.17
CA ASN A 105 -10.86 3.41 -1.17
C ASN A 105 -12.12 4.16 -1.61
N GLU A 106 -12.88 4.72 -0.65
CA GLU A 106 -14.06 5.54 -0.95
C GLU A 106 -13.72 6.74 -1.82
N ALA A 107 -12.64 7.46 -1.50
CA ALA A 107 -12.17 8.59 -2.31
C ALA A 107 -11.71 8.17 -3.71
N SER A 108 -11.33 6.92 -3.90
CA SER A 108 -10.95 6.35 -5.20
C SER A 108 -12.14 5.77 -5.98
N GLY A 109 -13.38 5.95 -5.52
CA GLY A 109 -14.58 5.39 -6.15
C GLY A 109 -14.77 3.89 -5.91
N ASP A 110 -14.26 3.36 -4.80
CA ASP A 110 -14.36 1.96 -4.38
C ASP A 110 -13.68 0.95 -5.33
N VAL A 111 -12.62 1.38 -6.00
CA VAL A 111 -11.91 0.56 -7.01
C VAL A 111 -10.47 0.20 -6.62
N LEU A 112 -10.04 0.51 -5.40
CA LEU A 112 -8.68 0.30 -4.93
C LEU A 112 -8.30 -1.20 -4.94
N VAL A 113 -7.22 -1.53 -5.62
CA VAL A 113 -6.57 -2.84 -5.54
C VAL A 113 -5.34 -2.74 -4.65
N VAL A 114 -5.23 -3.63 -3.67
CA VAL A 114 -4.11 -3.68 -2.73
C VAL A 114 -3.26 -4.91 -3.00
N GLY A 115 -1.98 -4.70 -3.30
CA GLY A 115 -0.94 -5.72 -3.34
C GLY A 115 -0.10 -5.68 -2.07
N MET A 116 0.25 -6.81 -1.50
CA MET A 116 1.06 -6.89 -0.29
C MET A 116 2.25 -7.80 -0.47
N SER A 117 3.45 -7.29 -0.22
CA SER A 117 4.70 -8.07 -0.06
C SER A 117 5.02 -8.29 1.42
N THR A 118 4.00 -8.41 2.26
CA THR A 118 4.11 -8.63 3.69
C THR A 118 3.92 -10.12 3.98
N CYS A 119 4.72 -10.70 4.89
CA CYS A 119 4.47 -12.05 5.37
C CYS A 119 3.00 -12.19 5.82
N PHE A 120 2.35 -13.26 5.39
CA PHE A 120 0.92 -13.46 5.63
C PHE A 120 -0.01 -12.35 5.11
N GLY A 121 0.42 -11.59 4.09
CA GLY A 121 -0.37 -10.49 3.53
C GLY A 121 -1.79 -10.87 3.11
N PHE A 122 -2.01 -12.12 2.74
CA PHE A 122 -3.35 -12.66 2.45
C PHE A 122 -4.31 -12.59 3.66
N GLN A 123 -3.78 -12.60 4.89
CA GLN A 123 -4.59 -12.40 6.11
C GLN A 123 -5.18 -10.98 6.19
N GLY A 124 -4.67 -10.05 5.39
CA GLY A 124 -5.26 -8.73 5.19
C GLY A 124 -6.72 -8.77 4.71
N LEU A 125 -7.21 -9.91 4.20
CA LEU A 125 -8.65 -10.09 3.95
C LEU A 125 -9.52 -9.88 5.20
N ARG A 126 -8.95 -9.98 6.40
CA ARG A 126 -9.64 -9.64 7.64
C ARG A 126 -10.06 -8.17 7.69
N MET A 127 -9.39 -7.29 6.96
CA MET A 127 -9.79 -5.89 6.82
C MET A 127 -11.19 -5.75 6.21
N ALA A 128 -11.59 -6.67 5.33
CA ALA A 128 -12.90 -6.67 4.68
C ALA A 128 -14.06 -7.09 5.59
N ARG A 129 -13.77 -7.65 6.77
CA ARG A 129 -14.79 -8.03 7.76
C ARG A 129 -15.26 -6.82 8.58
N ARG A 130 -15.69 -5.78 7.92
CA ARG A 130 -16.13 -4.54 8.56
C ARG A 130 -17.63 -4.37 8.41
N VAL A 131 -18.22 -3.72 9.41
CA VAL A 131 -19.66 -3.40 9.42
C VAL A 131 -19.98 -2.21 8.49
N SER A 132 -19.01 -1.31 8.25
CA SER A 132 -19.18 -0.11 7.43
C SER A 132 -17.98 0.13 6.53
N GLY A 133 -18.24 0.34 5.24
CA GLY A 133 -17.23 0.62 4.23
C GLY A 133 -16.39 -0.59 3.82
N SER A 134 -15.76 -0.52 2.66
CA SER A 134 -14.80 -1.50 2.18
C SER A 134 -13.40 -0.90 2.14
N PRO A 135 -12.36 -1.59 2.65
CA PRO A 135 -10.99 -1.08 2.59
C PRO A 135 -10.37 -1.17 1.20
N PHE A 136 -10.88 -2.03 0.34
CA PHE A 136 -10.38 -2.26 -1.02
C PHE A 136 -11.43 -2.99 -1.88
N TYR A 137 -11.27 -2.91 -3.19
CA TYR A 137 -12.00 -3.73 -4.17
C TYR A 137 -11.40 -5.15 -4.26
N GLY A 138 -10.08 -5.26 -4.24
CA GLY A 138 -9.37 -6.53 -4.29
C GLY A 138 -8.06 -6.50 -3.52
N LEU A 139 -7.62 -7.68 -3.04
CA LEU A 139 -6.36 -7.85 -2.33
C LEU A 139 -5.59 -9.04 -2.87
N VAL A 140 -4.30 -8.82 -3.10
CA VAL A 140 -3.33 -9.85 -3.50
C VAL A 140 -2.20 -9.87 -2.49
N GLY A 141 -1.87 -11.05 -1.97
CA GLY A 141 -0.78 -11.20 -1.01
C GLY A 141 -0.42 -12.66 -0.75
N PRO A 142 0.75 -12.92 -0.15
CA PRO A 142 1.19 -14.28 0.18
C PRO A 142 0.37 -14.87 1.32
N LYS A 143 0.14 -16.19 1.27
CA LYS A 143 -0.57 -16.93 2.33
C LYS A 143 0.28 -17.20 3.56
N GLY A 144 1.60 -17.20 3.41
CA GLY A 144 2.55 -17.53 4.45
C GLY A 144 3.71 -16.54 4.52
N GLU A 145 4.84 -17.01 5.04
CA GLU A 145 6.07 -16.23 5.10
C GLU A 145 6.64 -16.02 3.70
N VAL A 146 7.20 -14.83 3.48
CA VAL A 146 7.98 -14.50 2.29
C VAL A 146 9.45 -14.73 2.64
N LEU A 147 10.11 -15.54 1.87
CA LEU A 147 11.54 -15.84 2.03
C LEU A 147 12.41 -14.78 1.36
#